data_c69ed8d3c5bd1c6bc36fa394d30ec939
#
_entry.id   c69ed8d3c5bd1c6bc36fa394d30ec939
#
_cell.length_a   1.000
_cell.length_b   1.000
_cell.length_c   1.000
_cell.angle_alpha   90.00
_cell.angle_beta   90.00
_cell.angle_gamma   90.00
#
_symmetry.space_group_name_H-M   'P 1'
#
loop_
_entity.id
_entity.type
_entity.pdbx_description
1 polymer ?
#
loop_
_entity_poly.entity_id
_entity_poly.type
_entity_poly.pdbx_seq_one_letter_code
_entity_poly.pdbx_strand_id
1 'polypeptide(L)'
;MKNFSISDIENLIGIKAHTIRAWEARYNLVPPKRTPTNIRFYDEDDLKLLLNIVTLNEKGYKISRIAKMSKKQIADLVTQFQADWNNNTVQVLHLSDATLNYDEVAFSEILSGCIEEMGLIKTMDLVLFPFMKKIGMLWQTGAIDPSHEHFASNLIRDKLIVEIDKTEKPVKENPKRFLLFLPEAEMHETGLLFARYLLKKCGMDTLYLGQEIPYSDIKKVITSYKPDYVFIVLTSLNLGRDVNKIIGKVMEHLDVQLLVAGSLISEFDILVHDQLTPLKNVCDIVDFLEEL
;
A
#
# COMPACT_ATOMS: atom_id res chain seq x y z
N MET A 1 13.93 20.48 9.83
CA MET A 1 12.90 20.66 8.80
C MET A 1 13.38 20.04 7.52
N LYS A 2 12.64 19.11 6.98
CA LYS A 2 12.99 18.43 5.72
C LYS A 2 12.65 19.34 4.54
N ASN A 3 13.52 19.38 3.54
CA ASN A 3 13.32 20.17 2.33
C ASN A 3 13.00 19.23 1.17
N PHE A 4 11.90 19.50 0.47
CA PHE A 4 11.45 18.75 -0.68
C PHE A 4 11.78 19.48 -1.98
N SER A 5 12.33 18.78 -2.95
CA SER A 5 12.46 19.29 -4.32
C SER A 5 11.10 19.36 -5.01
N ILE A 6 11.01 20.07 -6.14
CA ILE A 6 9.76 20.09 -6.92
C ILE A 6 9.39 18.71 -7.49
N SER A 7 10.39 17.84 -7.70
CA SER A 7 10.18 16.46 -8.13
C SER A 7 9.58 15.61 -7.00
N ASP A 8 10.05 15.82 -5.76
CA ASP A 8 9.46 15.15 -4.58
C ASP A 8 8.01 15.58 -4.39
N ILE A 9 7.74 16.89 -4.53
CA ILE A 9 6.37 17.42 -4.47
C ILE A 9 5.49 16.80 -5.59
N GLU A 10 5.97 16.75 -6.85
CA GLU A 10 5.25 16.10 -7.95
C GLU A 10 4.86 14.66 -7.58
N ASN A 11 5.81 13.89 -7.05
CA ASN A 11 5.57 12.50 -6.65
C ASN A 11 4.59 12.40 -5.47
N LEU A 12 4.74 13.30 -4.48
CA LEU A 12 3.91 13.34 -3.27
C LEU A 12 2.44 13.67 -3.56
N ILE A 13 2.20 14.72 -4.35
CA ILE A 13 0.85 15.24 -4.56
C ILE A 13 0.20 14.78 -5.88
N GLY A 14 0.97 14.11 -6.76
CA GLY A 14 0.48 13.63 -8.06
C GLY A 14 0.28 14.73 -9.12
N ILE A 15 0.67 15.98 -8.84
CA ILE A 15 0.54 17.11 -9.75
C ILE A 15 1.88 17.40 -10.42
N LYS A 16 1.87 17.50 -11.74
CA LYS A 16 3.09 17.74 -12.52
C LYS A 16 3.80 19.05 -12.15
N ALA A 17 5.14 19.02 -12.07
CA ALA A 17 5.96 20.15 -11.69
C ALA A 17 5.68 21.43 -12.49
N HIS A 18 5.36 21.31 -13.79
CA HIS A 18 5.01 22.48 -14.60
C HIS A 18 3.68 23.11 -14.18
N THR A 19 2.72 22.31 -13.70
CA THR A 19 1.42 22.80 -13.18
C THR A 19 1.63 23.53 -11.86
N ILE A 20 2.46 23.00 -10.95
CA ILE A 20 2.81 23.67 -9.69
C ILE A 20 3.47 25.02 -9.96
N ARG A 21 4.42 25.08 -10.90
CA ARG A 21 5.06 26.33 -11.33
C ARG A 21 4.04 27.32 -11.95
N ALA A 22 3.06 26.83 -12.68
CA ALA A 22 1.98 27.67 -13.22
C ALA A 22 1.10 28.24 -12.09
N TRP A 23 0.83 27.49 -11.04
CA TRP A 23 0.09 27.98 -9.86
C TRP A 23 0.90 29.02 -9.09
N GLU A 24 2.22 28.78 -8.90
CA GLU A 24 3.15 29.77 -8.35
C GLU A 24 3.08 31.08 -9.15
N ALA A 25 3.30 31.02 -10.48
CA ALA A 25 3.40 32.18 -11.32
C ALA A 25 2.09 32.98 -11.47
N ARG A 26 0.94 32.27 -11.56
CA ARG A 26 -0.37 32.90 -11.81
C ARG A 26 -1.07 33.39 -10.55
N TYR A 27 -0.89 32.68 -9.44
CA TYR A 27 -1.70 32.88 -8.23
C TYR A 27 -0.86 33.12 -6.99
N ASN A 28 0.49 33.09 -7.10
CA ASN A 28 1.40 33.09 -5.96
C ASN A 28 1.05 32.03 -4.91
N LEU A 29 0.56 30.89 -5.38
CA LEU A 29 0.10 29.79 -4.55
C LEU A 29 1.32 28.95 -4.18
N VAL A 30 1.60 28.83 -2.89
CA VAL A 30 2.76 28.13 -2.31
C VAL A 30 4.08 28.52 -3.00
N PRO A 31 4.56 29.78 -2.82
CA PRO A 31 5.81 30.22 -3.41
C PRO A 31 7.00 29.43 -2.81
N PRO A 32 7.84 28.81 -3.66
CA PRO A 32 8.96 28.00 -3.17
C PRO A 32 10.00 28.86 -2.45
N LYS A 33 10.61 28.28 -1.45
CA LYS A 33 11.86 28.78 -0.87
C LYS A 33 13.02 28.51 -1.83
N ARG A 34 14.13 29.23 -1.67
CA ARG A 34 15.31 29.07 -2.54
C ARG A 34 16.56 28.87 -1.71
N THR A 35 17.40 27.93 -2.15
CA THR A 35 18.75 27.78 -1.61
C THR A 35 19.64 28.94 -1.99
N PRO A 36 20.82 29.10 -1.36
CA PRO A 36 21.83 30.09 -1.79
C PRO A 36 22.25 29.94 -3.27
N THR A 37 22.13 28.71 -3.82
CA THR A 37 22.40 28.38 -5.22
C THR A 37 21.18 28.54 -6.13
N ASN A 38 20.11 29.22 -5.64
CA ASN A 38 18.87 29.50 -6.36
C ASN A 38 18.03 28.26 -6.76
N ILE A 39 18.22 27.13 -6.09
CA ILE A 39 17.40 25.92 -6.29
C ILE A 39 16.10 26.03 -5.46
N ARG A 40 14.95 25.73 -6.09
CA ARG A 40 13.65 25.68 -5.40
C ARG A 40 13.58 24.54 -4.42
N PHE A 41 13.04 24.79 -3.23
CA PHE A 41 12.64 23.78 -2.27
C PHE A 41 11.36 24.19 -1.55
N TYR A 42 10.68 23.20 -0.99
CA TYR A 42 9.45 23.32 -0.19
C TYR A 42 9.70 22.66 1.16
N ASP A 43 9.17 23.20 2.23
CA ASP A 43 9.21 22.55 3.53
C ASP A 43 7.92 21.76 3.82
N GLU A 44 7.82 21.19 5.02
CA GLU A 44 6.67 20.39 5.45
C GLU A 44 5.37 21.19 5.46
N ASP A 45 5.40 22.47 5.86
CA ASP A 45 4.22 23.34 5.85
C ASP A 45 3.74 23.63 4.41
N ASP A 46 4.68 23.80 3.49
CA ASP A 46 4.38 24.00 2.08
C ASP A 46 3.77 22.73 1.46
N LEU A 47 4.33 21.55 1.82
CA LEU A 47 3.79 20.27 1.39
C LEU A 47 2.36 20.05 1.91
N LYS A 48 2.13 20.28 3.21
CA LYS A 48 0.80 20.17 3.82
C LYS A 48 -0.22 21.10 3.16
N LEU A 49 0.18 22.32 2.86
CA LEU A 49 -0.68 23.25 2.14
C LEU A 49 -0.99 22.78 0.72
N LEU A 50 0.00 22.24 -0.01
CA LEU A 50 -0.18 21.69 -1.35
C LEU A 50 -1.12 20.47 -1.34
N LEU A 51 -0.99 19.57 -0.35
CA LEU A 51 -1.89 18.43 -0.16
C LEU A 51 -3.35 18.90 0.02
N ASN A 52 -3.57 19.89 0.87
CA ASN A 52 -4.90 20.48 1.10
C ASN A 52 -5.46 21.13 -0.17
N ILE A 53 -4.63 21.83 -0.95
CA ILE A 53 -5.03 22.46 -2.23
C ILE A 53 -5.46 21.38 -3.23
N VAL A 54 -4.70 20.29 -3.36
CA VAL A 54 -5.03 19.19 -4.26
C VAL A 54 -6.35 18.54 -3.83
N THR A 55 -6.53 18.29 -2.53
CA THR A 55 -7.80 17.77 -1.98
C THR A 55 -9.00 18.63 -2.38
N LEU A 56 -8.92 19.95 -2.21
CA LEU A 56 -10.00 20.85 -2.62
C LEU A 56 -10.21 20.88 -4.15
N ASN A 57 -9.12 20.81 -4.91
CA ASN A 57 -9.20 20.80 -6.38
C ASN A 57 -9.90 19.52 -6.90
N GLU A 58 -9.62 18.37 -6.31
CA GLU A 58 -10.29 17.10 -6.61
C GLU A 58 -11.78 17.12 -6.22
N LYS A 59 -12.14 17.86 -5.17
CA LYS A 59 -13.54 18.15 -4.79
C LYS A 59 -14.20 19.21 -5.69
N GLY A 60 -13.56 19.61 -6.81
CA GLY A 60 -14.13 20.51 -7.82
C GLY A 60 -13.90 22.00 -7.57
N TYR A 61 -13.15 22.39 -6.55
CA TYR A 61 -12.81 23.80 -6.34
C TYR A 61 -11.78 24.26 -7.38
N LYS A 62 -12.10 25.34 -8.10
CA LYS A 62 -11.14 25.93 -9.04
C LYS A 62 -9.93 26.49 -8.31
N ILE A 63 -8.73 26.27 -8.80
CA ILE A 63 -7.47 26.77 -8.23
C ILE A 63 -7.51 28.29 -8.00
N SER A 64 -8.11 29.05 -8.93
CA SER A 64 -8.27 30.50 -8.80
C SER A 64 -9.14 30.93 -7.60
N ARG A 65 -10.04 30.04 -7.11
CA ARG A 65 -10.84 30.27 -5.91
C ARG A 65 -10.04 29.88 -4.67
N ILE A 66 -9.34 28.76 -4.69
CA ILE A 66 -8.49 28.27 -3.58
C ILE A 66 -7.40 29.31 -3.29
N ALA A 67 -6.78 29.87 -4.31
CA ALA A 67 -5.72 30.88 -4.18
C ALA A 67 -6.16 32.19 -3.48
N LYS A 68 -7.45 32.43 -3.35
CA LYS A 68 -8.00 33.59 -2.61
C LYS A 68 -8.30 33.29 -1.14
N MET A 69 -8.15 32.03 -0.72
CA MET A 69 -8.41 31.58 0.65
C MET A 69 -7.16 31.72 1.50
N SER A 70 -7.32 31.96 2.79
CA SER A 70 -6.24 31.84 3.76
C SER A 70 -5.91 30.35 4.00
N LYS A 71 -4.68 30.07 4.47
CA LYS A 71 -4.27 28.71 4.86
C LYS A 71 -5.27 28.07 5.83
N LYS A 72 -5.79 28.85 6.79
CA LYS A 72 -6.80 28.40 7.74
C LYS A 72 -8.13 28.02 7.05
N GLN A 73 -8.62 28.84 6.16
CA GLN A 73 -9.87 28.55 5.40
C GLN A 73 -9.72 27.28 4.53
N ILE A 74 -8.55 27.08 3.93
CA ILE A 74 -8.24 25.86 3.17
C ILE A 74 -8.28 24.64 4.09
N ALA A 75 -7.61 24.69 5.25
CA ALA A 75 -7.60 23.60 6.23
C ALA A 75 -8.99 23.30 6.80
N ASP A 76 -9.75 24.32 7.19
CA ASP A 76 -11.13 24.19 7.73
C ASP A 76 -12.06 23.54 6.70
N LEU A 77 -11.96 23.92 5.43
CA LEU A 77 -12.74 23.31 4.34
C LEU A 77 -12.35 21.86 4.11
N VAL A 78 -11.07 21.54 4.10
CA VAL A 78 -10.60 20.14 3.96
C VAL A 78 -11.16 19.29 5.11
N THR A 79 -11.12 19.80 6.34
CA THR A 79 -11.69 19.11 7.52
C THR A 79 -13.20 18.89 7.38
N GLN A 80 -13.96 19.83 6.81
CA GLN A 80 -15.38 19.65 6.52
C GLN A 80 -15.66 18.55 5.49
N PHE A 81 -14.76 18.38 4.52
CA PHE A 81 -14.85 17.31 3.52
C PHE A 81 -14.32 15.96 3.99
N GLN A 82 -13.66 15.89 5.14
CA GLN A 82 -13.28 14.60 5.76
C GLN A 82 -14.53 13.73 6.08
N ALA A 83 -15.70 14.33 6.19
CA ALA A 83 -16.96 13.61 6.33
C ALA A 83 -17.45 12.96 5.01
N ASP A 84 -16.81 13.23 3.87
CA ASP A 84 -17.20 12.74 2.54
C ASP A 84 -16.14 11.76 2.01
N TRP A 85 -16.11 10.57 2.61
CA TRP A 85 -15.08 9.52 2.42
C TRP A 85 -15.01 8.90 1.01
N ASN A 86 -15.86 9.32 0.07
CA ASN A 86 -16.00 8.71 -1.26
C ASN A 86 -14.83 8.97 -2.25
N ASN A 87 -13.71 9.57 -1.82
CA ASN A 87 -12.57 9.81 -2.70
C ASN A 87 -11.30 9.16 -2.15
N ASN A 88 -10.95 7.97 -2.65
CA ASN A 88 -9.81 7.18 -2.24
C ASN A 88 -8.46 7.94 -2.35
N THR A 89 -8.33 8.86 -3.31
CA THR A 89 -7.13 9.70 -3.46
C THR A 89 -6.93 10.62 -2.26
N VAL A 90 -8.02 11.17 -1.71
CA VAL A 90 -7.97 12.01 -0.50
C VAL A 90 -7.47 11.21 0.70
N GLN A 91 -7.93 9.97 0.86
CA GLN A 91 -7.49 9.10 1.95
C GLN A 91 -5.99 8.77 1.85
N VAL A 92 -5.51 8.46 0.65
CA VAL A 92 -4.07 8.25 0.38
C VAL A 92 -3.24 9.48 0.74
N LEU A 93 -3.74 10.69 0.44
CA LEU A 93 -3.06 11.94 0.78
C LEU A 93 -3.00 12.17 2.29
N HIS A 94 -4.12 11.95 3.00
CA HIS A 94 -4.18 12.11 4.46
C HIS A 94 -3.32 11.09 5.20
N LEU A 95 -3.33 9.81 4.77
CA LEU A 95 -2.42 8.81 5.32
C LEU A 95 -0.95 9.19 5.07
N SER A 96 -0.64 9.78 3.90
CA SER A 96 0.71 10.25 3.60
C SER A 96 1.11 11.42 4.52
N ASP A 97 0.22 12.38 4.77
CA ASP A 97 0.47 13.49 5.71
C ASP A 97 0.69 12.98 7.14
N ALA A 98 -0.19 12.09 7.62
CA ALA A 98 -0.05 11.46 8.94
C ALA A 98 1.28 10.70 9.07
N THR A 99 1.70 9.99 8.00
CA THR A 99 2.98 9.27 7.97
C THR A 99 4.16 10.23 8.08
N LEU A 100 4.17 11.33 7.32
CA LEU A 100 5.25 12.32 7.31
C LEU A 100 5.41 13.03 8.67
N ASN A 101 4.31 13.15 9.43
CA ASN A 101 4.31 13.78 10.75
C ASN A 101 4.42 12.77 11.90
N TYR A 102 4.53 11.46 11.64
CA TYR A 102 4.45 10.39 12.62
C TYR A 102 3.19 10.48 13.51
N ASP A 103 2.07 10.93 12.92
CA ASP A 103 0.79 11.09 13.62
C ASP A 103 0.01 9.77 13.62
N GLU A 104 0.27 8.94 14.63
CA GLU A 104 -0.37 7.63 14.81
C GLU A 104 -1.89 7.75 14.99
N VAL A 105 -2.34 8.78 15.70
CA VAL A 105 -3.77 8.97 15.99
C VAL A 105 -4.52 9.26 14.70
N ALA A 106 -4.06 10.27 13.94
CA ALA A 106 -4.67 10.62 12.65
C ALA A 106 -4.61 9.44 11.67
N PHE A 107 -3.48 8.73 11.58
CA PHE A 107 -3.34 7.55 10.72
C PHE A 107 -4.37 6.47 11.06
N SER A 108 -4.50 6.14 12.34
CA SER A 108 -5.41 5.09 12.84
C SER A 108 -6.88 5.46 12.67
N GLU A 109 -7.24 6.73 12.87
CA GLU A 109 -8.60 7.24 12.65
C GLU A 109 -9.00 7.16 11.18
N ILE A 110 -8.12 7.62 10.26
CA ILE A 110 -8.34 7.56 8.81
C ILE A 110 -8.52 6.09 8.37
N LEU A 111 -7.61 5.22 8.78
CA LEU A 111 -7.65 3.82 8.39
C LEU A 111 -8.90 3.12 8.93
N SER A 112 -9.28 3.38 10.18
CA SER A 112 -10.49 2.81 10.79
C SER A 112 -11.74 3.28 10.07
N GLY A 113 -11.84 4.58 9.77
CA GLY A 113 -12.95 5.14 9.01
C GLY A 113 -13.10 4.53 7.61
N CYS A 114 -11.99 4.31 6.88
CA CYS A 114 -12.03 3.61 5.59
C CYS A 114 -12.58 2.19 5.72
N ILE A 115 -12.14 1.44 6.75
CA ILE A 115 -12.60 0.07 6.98
C ILE A 115 -14.08 0.02 7.38
N GLU A 116 -14.54 0.95 8.21
CA GLU A 116 -15.94 1.04 8.64
C GLU A 116 -16.87 1.37 7.46
N GLU A 117 -16.44 2.25 6.56
CA GLU A 117 -17.25 2.70 5.44
C GLU A 117 -17.33 1.69 4.30
N MET A 118 -16.18 1.16 3.85
CA MET A 118 -16.12 0.34 2.63
C MET A 118 -15.69 -1.11 2.85
N GLY A 119 -15.35 -1.47 4.07
CA GLY A 119 -14.79 -2.77 4.44
C GLY A 119 -13.31 -2.93 4.11
N LEU A 120 -12.65 -3.89 4.79
CA LEU A 120 -11.20 -4.06 4.67
C LEU A 120 -10.75 -4.38 3.22
N ILE A 121 -11.49 -5.20 2.47
CA ILE A 121 -11.10 -5.60 1.10
C ILE A 121 -10.96 -4.36 0.20
N LYS A 122 -11.98 -3.50 0.17
CA LYS A 122 -11.93 -2.28 -0.63
C LYS A 122 -10.92 -1.27 -0.09
N THR A 123 -10.76 -1.18 1.22
CA THR A 123 -9.74 -0.33 1.85
C THR A 123 -8.33 -0.75 1.44
N MET A 124 -8.05 -2.06 1.41
CA MET A 124 -6.76 -2.58 0.93
C MET A 124 -6.52 -2.22 -0.54
N ASP A 125 -7.49 -2.52 -1.41
CA ASP A 125 -7.36 -2.34 -2.85
C ASP A 125 -7.29 -0.86 -3.27
N LEU A 126 -8.21 -0.04 -2.76
CA LEU A 126 -8.42 1.33 -3.22
C LEU A 126 -7.63 2.39 -2.45
N VAL A 127 -7.18 2.08 -1.23
CA VAL A 127 -6.48 3.04 -0.37
C VAL A 127 -5.09 2.56 0.02
N LEU A 128 -4.96 1.38 0.66
CA LEU A 128 -3.70 0.97 1.27
C LEU A 128 -2.65 0.53 0.24
N PHE A 129 -2.99 -0.26 -0.79
CA PHE A 129 -2.01 -0.61 -1.83
C PHE A 129 -1.53 0.62 -2.62
N PRO A 130 -2.39 1.56 -3.07
CA PRO A 130 -1.95 2.83 -3.64
C PRO A 130 -1.10 3.68 -2.69
N PHE A 131 -1.45 3.74 -1.40
CA PHE A 131 -0.69 4.44 -0.37
C PHE A 131 0.70 3.83 -0.19
N MET A 132 0.80 2.51 0.01
CA MET A 132 2.10 1.83 0.17
C MET A 132 2.99 1.98 -1.07
N LYS A 133 2.43 1.87 -2.28
CA LYS A 133 3.16 2.14 -3.52
C LYS A 133 3.74 3.56 -3.53
N LYS A 134 2.96 4.55 -3.11
CA LYS A 134 3.39 5.95 -3.01
C LYS A 134 4.49 6.13 -1.98
N ILE A 135 4.35 5.60 -0.76
CA ILE A 135 5.37 5.67 0.29
C ILE A 135 6.67 4.97 -0.15
N GLY A 136 6.58 3.81 -0.80
CA GLY A 136 7.73 3.10 -1.36
C GLY A 136 8.48 3.94 -2.41
N MET A 137 7.78 4.60 -3.33
CA MET A 137 8.39 5.51 -4.32
C MET A 137 9.10 6.70 -3.65
N LEU A 138 8.50 7.27 -2.61
CA LEU A 138 9.10 8.40 -1.87
C LEU A 138 10.36 7.99 -1.13
N TRP A 139 10.37 6.81 -0.54
CA TRP A 139 11.56 6.25 0.08
C TRP A 139 12.67 5.99 -0.96
N GLN A 140 12.36 5.35 -2.09
CA GLN A 140 13.32 5.07 -3.16
C GLN A 140 13.95 6.36 -3.73
N THR A 141 13.19 7.45 -3.81
CA THR A 141 13.69 8.76 -4.27
C THR A 141 14.42 9.54 -3.17
N GLY A 142 14.47 9.05 -1.93
CA GLY A 142 15.04 9.74 -0.78
C GLY A 142 14.21 10.94 -0.30
N ALA A 143 12.96 11.06 -0.74
CA ALA A 143 12.05 12.11 -0.29
C ALA A 143 11.57 11.90 1.15
N ILE A 144 11.55 10.63 1.61
CA ILE A 144 11.27 10.27 3.00
C ILE A 144 12.35 9.31 3.51
N ASP A 145 12.47 9.21 4.85
CA ASP A 145 13.38 8.27 5.49
C ASP A 145 12.72 6.89 5.64
N PRO A 146 13.51 5.80 5.74
CA PRO A 146 12.97 4.45 5.99
C PRO A 146 12.04 4.37 7.22
N SER A 147 12.29 5.23 8.23
CA SER A 147 11.46 5.29 9.44
C SER A 147 10.01 5.67 9.18
N HIS A 148 9.72 6.47 8.14
CA HIS A 148 8.33 6.80 7.76
C HIS A 148 7.61 5.59 7.16
N GLU A 149 8.31 4.85 6.30
CA GLU A 149 7.77 3.61 5.73
C GLU A 149 7.52 2.57 6.83
N HIS A 150 8.49 2.36 7.74
CA HIS A 150 8.34 1.44 8.87
C HIS A 150 7.22 1.86 9.82
N PHE A 151 7.06 3.14 10.11
CA PHE A 151 5.96 3.64 10.91
C PHE A 151 4.60 3.26 10.29
N ALA A 152 4.39 3.57 9.02
CA ALA A 152 3.14 3.28 8.33
C ALA A 152 2.88 1.77 8.19
N SER A 153 3.89 0.99 7.78
CA SER A 153 3.76 -0.45 7.58
C SER A 153 3.45 -1.20 8.87
N ASN A 154 4.01 -0.77 10.01
CA ASN A 154 3.68 -1.35 11.31
C ASN A 154 2.22 -1.07 11.71
N LEU A 155 1.72 0.17 11.54
CA LEU A 155 0.31 0.50 11.85
C LEU A 155 -0.68 -0.28 10.98
N ILE A 156 -0.36 -0.45 9.70
CA ILE A 156 -1.16 -1.28 8.79
C ILE A 156 -1.13 -2.75 9.23
N ARG A 157 0.04 -3.26 9.57
CA ARG A 157 0.22 -4.63 10.06
C ARG A 157 -0.62 -4.90 11.32
N ASP A 158 -0.53 -4.03 12.31
CA ASP A 158 -1.29 -4.15 13.56
C ASP A 158 -2.80 -4.14 13.29
N LYS A 159 -3.26 -3.24 12.42
CA LYS A 159 -4.67 -3.19 12.03
C LYS A 159 -5.12 -4.46 11.33
N LEU A 160 -4.32 -5.00 10.40
CA LEU A 160 -4.62 -6.27 9.71
C LEU A 160 -4.72 -7.44 10.69
N ILE A 161 -3.80 -7.54 11.66
CA ILE A 161 -3.84 -8.58 12.70
C ILE A 161 -5.14 -8.51 13.50
N VAL A 162 -5.54 -7.30 13.90
CA VAL A 162 -6.81 -7.07 14.62
C VAL A 162 -8.02 -7.47 13.76
N GLU A 163 -8.04 -7.09 12.48
CA GLU A 163 -9.14 -7.46 11.58
C GLU A 163 -9.17 -8.96 11.27
N ILE A 164 -8.02 -9.62 11.17
CA ILE A 164 -7.93 -11.09 11.07
C ILE A 164 -8.51 -11.75 12.32
N ASP A 165 -8.18 -11.25 13.52
CA ASP A 165 -8.67 -11.81 14.77
C ASP A 165 -10.18 -11.69 14.91
N LYS A 166 -10.74 -10.52 14.62
CA LYS A 166 -12.19 -10.23 14.63
C LYS A 166 -12.99 -11.00 13.60
N THR A 167 -12.35 -11.44 12.50
CA THR A 167 -13.06 -12.13 11.42
C THR A 167 -13.52 -13.51 11.89
N GLU A 168 -14.81 -13.74 11.92
CA GLU A 168 -15.37 -15.07 12.13
C GLU A 168 -15.07 -15.96 10.92
N LYS A 169 -14.56 -17.16 11.19
CA LYS A 169 -14.31 -18.16 10.15
C LYS A 169 -15.60 -18.94 9.90
N PRO A 170 -16.21 -18.84 8.71
CA PRO A 170 -17.38 -19.66 8.37
C PRO A 170 -17.05 -21.16 8.44
N VAL A 171 -17.99 -21.94 8.90
CA VAL A 171 -17.89 -23.41 8.84
C VAL A 171 -18.05 -23.84 7.38
N LYS A 172 -17.03 -24.48 6.82
CA LYS A 172 -17.04 -25.01 5.46
C LYS A 172 -16.84 -26.52 5.52
N GLU A 173 -17.62 -27.25 4.74
CA GLU A 173 -17.46 -28.69 4.61
C GLU A 173 -16.21 -28.99 3.77
N ASN A 174 -15.22 -29.70 4.32
CA ASN A 174 -13.93 -29.96 3.67
C ASN A 174 -13.16 -28.70 3.23
N PRO A 175 -12.80 -27.81 4.15
CA PRO A 175 -12.07 -26.59 3.80
C PRO A 175 -10.71 -26.92 3.19
N LYS A 176 -10.33 -26.22 2.10
CA LYS A 176 -8.99 -26.34 1.53
C LYS A 176 -7.94 -25.82 2.50
N ARG A 177 -6.77 -26.42 2.49
CA ARG A 177 -5.63 -26.12 3.36
C ARG A 177 -4.60 -25.28 2.62
N PHE A 178 -4.28 -24.12 3.15
CA PHE A 178 -3.32 -23.20 2.56
C PHE A 178 -2.09 -23.04 3.46
N LEU A 179 -0.90 -23.14 2.86
CA LEU A 179 0.35 -22.78 3.48
C LEU A 179 0.76 -21.39 2.97
N LEU A 180 0.89 -20.42 3.90
CA LEU A 180 1.25 -19.05 3.60
C LEU A 180 2.64 -18.73 4.14
N PHE A 181 3.53 -18.25 3.29
CA PHE A 181 4.85 -17.76 3.71
C PHE A 181 5.44 -16.78 2.70
N LEU A 182 6.48 -16.06 3.13
CA LEU A 182 7.35 -15.29 2.24
C LEU A 182 8.69 -16.01 2.10
N PRO A 183 9.18 -16.20 0.86
CA PRO A 183 10.48 -16.84 0.64
C PRO A 183 11.63 -15.99 1.17
N GLU A 184 12.81 -16.58 1.22
CA GLU A 184 14.04 -15.89 1.66
C GLU A 184 14.21 -14.53 1.01
N ALA A 185 14.50 -13.51 1.84
CA ALA A 185 14.73 -12.13 1.48
C ALA A 185 13.48 -11.33 1.03
N GLU A 186 12.27 -11.87 1.15
CA GLU A 186 11.04 -11.08 1.07
C GLU A 186 10.51 -10.80 2.49
N MET A 187 10.40 -9.50 2.83
CA MET A 187 10.01 -9.05 4.17
C MET A 187 8.66 -8.32 4.21
N HIS A 188 8.05 -8.04 3.04
CA HIS A 188 6.83 -7.24 2.95
C HIS A 188 5.58 -8.06 3.27
N GLU A 189 5.28 -8.21 4.54
CA GLU A 189 4.26 -9.11 5.09
C GLU A 189 2.81 -8.65 4.86
N THR A 190 2.58 -7.37 4.57
CA THR A 190 1.22 -6.79 4.46
C THR A 190 0.33 -7.54 3.48
N GLY A 191 0.84 -7.87 2.30
CA GLY A 191 0.10 -8.63 1.29
C GLY A 191 -0.23 -10.06 1.76
N LEU A 192 0.69 -10.70 2.48
CA LEU A 192 0.49 -12.05 3.00
C LEU A 192 -0.54 -12.07 4.16
N LEU A 193 -0.52 -11.07 5.03
CA LEU A 193 -1.54 -10.89 6.08
C LEU A 193 -2.92 -10.66 5.46
N PHE A 194 -2.99 -9.86 4.40
CA PHE A 194 -4.25 -9.64 3.68
C PHE A 194 -4.77 -10.93 3.03
N ALA A 195 -3.90 -11.73 2.42
CA ALA A 195 -4.28 -13.06 1.91
C ALA A 195 -4.82 -13.97 3.03
N ARG A 196 -4.17 -13.97 4.20
CA ARG A 196 -4.64 -14.70 5.39
C ARG A 196 -6.04 -14.25 5.83
N TYR A 197 -6.31 -12.94 5.81
CA TYR A 197 -7.64 -12.40 6.09
C TYR A 197 -8.69 -12.93 5.12
N LEU A 198 -8.41 -12.87 3.81
CA LEU A 198 -9.33 -13.36 2.76
C LEU A 198 -9.61 -14.85 2.92
N LEU A 199 -8.60 -15.67 3.12
CA LEU A 199 -8.72 -17.11 3.33
C LEU A 199 -9.55 -17.44 4.57
N LYS A 200 -9.32 -16.74 5.69
CA LYS A 200 -10.12 -16.92 6.91
C LYS A 200 -11.58 -16.55 6.66
N LYS A 201 -11.84 -15.44 5.97
CA LYS A 201 -13.18 -14.97 5.62
C LYS A 201 -13.92 -15.96 4.70
N CYS A 202 -13.20 -16.66 3.82
CA CYS A 202 -13.74 -17.72 2.95
C CYS A 202 -13.82 -19.11 3.64
N GLY A 203 -13.51 -19.20 4.93
CA GLY A 203 -13.62 -20.47 5.69
C GLY A 203 -12.49 -21.46 5.44
N MET A 204 -11.40 -21.07 4.79
CA MET A 204 -10.27 -21.95 4.48
C MET A 204 -9.38 -22.22 5.72
N ASP A 205 -8.68 -23.36 5.72
CA ASP A 205 -7.67 -23.68 6.73
C ASP A 205 -6.33 -23.07 6.34
N THR A 206 -5.67 -22.37 7.28
CA THR A 206 -4.41 -21.71 6.99
C THR A 206 -3.31 -22.08 7.99
N LEU A 207 -2.11 -22.41 7.48
CA LEU A 207 -0.87 -22.39 8.22
C LEU A 207 -0.08 -21.16 7.76
N TYR A 208 0.09 -20.22 8.67
CA TYR A 208 0.80 -18.97 8.41
C TYR A 208 2.18 -19.02 9.04
N LEU A 209 3.24 -18.97 8.22
CA LEU A 209 4.62 -19.01 8.69
C LEU A 209 5.29 -17.62 8.74
N GLY A 210 4.74 -16.63 8.00
CA GLY A 210 5.30 -15.27 7.97
C GLY A 210 6.46 -15.12 7.00
N GLN A 211 7.45 -14.33 7.42
CA GLN A 211 8.55 -13.82 6.58
C GLN A 211 9.77 -14.73 6.54
N GLU A 212 10.57 -14.60 5.48
CA GLU A 212 11.93 -15.15 5.37
C GLU A 212 12.06 -16.66 5.65
N ILE A 213 11.15 -17.47 5.10
CA ILE A 213 11.20 -18.91 5.30
C ILE A 213 12.30 -19.51 4.43
N PRO A 214 13.29 -20.24 5.03
CA PRO A 214 14.34 -20.92 4.29
C PRO A 214 13.78 -21.95 3.32
N TYR A 215 14.27 -21.96 2.07
CA TYR A 215 13.84 -22.94 1.06
C TYR A 215 13.98 -24.38 1.55
N SER A 216 15.01 -24.70 2.34
CA SER A 216 15.25 -26.03 2.92
C SER A 216 14.15 -26.54 3.84
N ASP A 217 13.33 -25.64 4.40
CA ASP A 217 12.28 -25.99 5.36
C ASP A 217 10.92 -26.18 4.69
N ILE A 218 10.71 -25.62 3.49
CA ILE A 218 9.43 -25.67 2.76
C ILE A 218 8.95 -27.11 2.60
N LYS A 219 9.82 -28.00 2.11
CA LYS A 219 9.47 -29.41 1.88
C LYS A 219 9.07 -30.15 3.17
N LYS A 220 9.73 -29.85 4.30
CA LYS A 220 9.39 -30.43 5.60
C LYS A 220 7.99 -30.01 6.05
N VAL A 221 7.67 -28.72 5.89
CA VAL A 221 6.37 -28.19 6.26
C VAL A 221 5.26 -28.77 5.38
N ILE A 222 5.47 -28.85 4.06
CA ILE A 222 4.51 -29.46 3.12
C ILE A 222 4.25 -30.91 3.49
N THR A 223 5.28 -31.69 3.76
CA THR A 223 5.13 -33.09 4.16
C THR A 223 4.32 -33.26 5.44
N SER A 224 4.52 -32.37 6.42
CA SER A 224 3.84 -32.42 7.72
C SER A 224 2.41 -31.86 7.65
N TYR A 225 2.22 -30.69 7.03
CA TYR A 225 0.95 -29.99 7.00
C TYR A 225 0.01 -30.50 5.88
N LYS A 226 0.59 -30.99 4.77
CA LYS A 226 -0.13 -31.45 3.56
C LYS A 226 -1.14 -30.41 3.07
N PRO A 227 -0.69 -29.23 2.63
CA PRO A 227 -1.56 -28.22 2.08
C PRO A 227 -2.12 -28.62 0.72
N ASP A 228 -3.29 -28.12 0.34
CA ASP A 228 -3.80 -28.18 -1.04
C ASP A 228 -3.15 -27.11 -1.90
N TYR A 229 -2.81 -25.95 -1.30
CA TYR A 229 -2.23 -24.78 -1.96
C TYR A 229 -1.11 -24.15 -1.12
N VAL A 230 -0.10 -23.66 -1.82
CA VAL A 230 0.90 -22.74 -1.26
C VAL A 230 0.60 -21.33 -1.77
N PHE A 231 0.63 -20.33 -0.91
CA PHE A 231 0.42 -18.94 -1.25
C PHE A 231 1.62 -18.09 -0.83
N ILE A 232 2.23 -17.40 -1.78
CA ILE A 232 3.33 -16.46 -1.52
C ILE A 232 3.00 -15.08 -2.09
N VAL A 233 3.64 -14.04 -1.53
CA VAL A 233 3.55 -12.67 -2.03
C VAL A 233 4.94 -12.15 -2.35
N LEU A 234 5.11 -11.54 -3.52
CA LEU A 234 6.37 -10.97 -3.99
C LEU A 234 6.17 -9.49 -4.33
N THR A 235 6.79 -8.60 -3.55
CA THR A 235 6.60 -7.15 -3.66
C THR A 235 7.88 -6.38 -3.91
N SER A 236 9.05 -6.94 -3.58
CA SER A 236 10.32 -6.25 -3.62
C SER A 236 11.37 -6.97 -4.45
N LEU A 237 12.00 -6.21 -5.35
CA LEU A 237 13.20 -6.66 -6.09
C LEU A 237 14.51 -6.32 -5.37
N ASN A 238 14.51 -6.10 -4.06
CA ASN A 238 15.68 -5.64 -3.29
C ASN A 238 17.01 -6.37 -3.55
N LEU A 239 17.04 -7.29 -4.52
CA LEU A 239 18.17 -8.20 -4.70
C LEU A 239 18.64 -8.37 -6.16
N GLY A 240 18.16 -7.55 -7.10
CA GLY A 240 18.52 -7.71 -8.53
C GLY A 240 18.18 -9.13 -9.03
N ARG A 241 17.21 -9.79 -8.43
CA ARG A 241 16.80 -11.16 -8.73
C ARG A 241 15.64 -11.15 -9.70
N ASP A 242 15.72 -12.00 -10.68
CA ASP A 242 14.64 -12.35 -11.60
C ASP A 242 13.48 -12.99 -10.78
N VAL A 243 12.29 -12.43 -10.87
CA VAL A 243 11.09 -12.92 -10.16
C VAL A 243 10.80 -14.40 -10.50
N ASN A 244 10.99 -14.80 -11.76
CA ASN A 244 10.83 -16.17 -12.20
C ASN A 244 11.85 -17.13 -11.55
N LYS A 245 13.03 -16.62 -11.22
CA LYS A 245 14.05 -17.38 -10.51
C LYS A 245 13.70 -17.64 -9.04
N ILE A 246 13.03 -16.68 -8.39
CA ILE A 246 12.50 -16.84 -7.03
C ILE A 246 11.38 -17.87 -7.03
N ILE A 247 10.41 -17.70 -7.96
CA ILE A 247 9.29 -18.64 -8.15
C ILE A 247 9.83 -20.06 -8.43
N GLY A 248 10.78 -20.20 -9.36
CA GLY A 248 11.39 -21.49 -9.67
C GLY A 248 12.02 -22.18 -8.47
N LYS A 249 12.76 -21.45 -7.62
CA LYS A 249 13.32 -21.98 -6.38
C LYS A 249 12.26 -22.47 -5.39
N VAL A 250 11.16 -21.75 -5.26
CA VAL A 250 10.03 -22.19 -4.42
C VAL A 250 9.46 -23.48 -5.00
N MET A 251 9.19 -23.51 -6.32
CA MET A 251 8.59 -24.65 -7.01
C MET A 251 9.43 -25.93 -6.97
N GLU A 252 10.77 -25.84 -6.89
CA GLU A 252 11.66 -27.01 -6.69
C GLU A 252 11.32 -27.83 -5.45
N HIS A 253 10.60 -27.24 -4.49
CA HIS A 253 10.23 -27.86 -3.22
C HIS A 253 8.74 -28.21 -3.12
N LEU A 254 7.94 -27.93 -4.19
CA LEU A 254 6.50 -28.11 -4.19
C LEU A 254 6.07 -29.29 -5.06
N ASP A 255 5.05 -29.99 -4.58
CA ASP A 255 4.25 -30.98 -5.30
C ASP A 255 2.75 -30.58 -5.32
N VAL A 256 2.45 -29.33 -4.95
CA VAL A 256 1.11 -28.76 -4.86
C VAL A 256 1.03 -27.43 -5.64
N GLN A 257 -0.19 -26.95 -5.87
CA GLN A 257 -0.43 -25.69 -6.57
C GLN A 257 0.16 -24.49 -5.83
N LEU A 258 0.95 -23.66 -6.54
CA LEU A 258 1.51 -22.41 -6.06
C LEU A 258 0.67 -21.22 -6.54
N LEU A 259 0.16 -20.43 -5.62
CA LEU A 259 -0.46 -19.14 -5.86
C LEU A 259 0.54 -18.04 -5.56
N VAL A 260 0.74 -17.13 -6.49
CA VAL A 260 1.70 -16.03 -6.34
C VAL A 260 1.00 -14.70 -6.58
N ALA A 261 1.07 -13.80 -5.59
CA ALA A 261 0.52 -12.45 -5.69
C ALA A 261 1.61 -11.39 -5.41
N GLY A 262 1.23 -10.12 -5.50
CA GLY A 262 2.10 -8.98 -5.19
C GLY A 262 2.43 -8.12 -6.40
N SER A 263 3.05 -6.95 -6.17
CA SER A 263 3.32 -5.97 -7.22
C SER A 263 4.20 -6.51 -8.34
N LEU A 264 5.16 -7.39 -8.02
CA LEU A 264 6.05 -7.99 -9.03
C LEU A 264 5.29 -8.88 -10.03
N ILE A 265 4.17 -9.49 -9.60
CA ILE A 265 3.37 -10.37 -10.47
C ILE A 265 2.58 -9.58 -11.51
N SER A 266 2.22 -8.33 -11.20
CA SER A 266 1.58 -7.42 -12.15
C SER A 266 2.57 -6.66 -13.04
N GLU A 267 3.82 -6.48 -12.60
CA GLU A 267 4.83 -5.67 -13.28
C GLU A 267 5.74 -6.49 -14.22
N PHE A 268 5.87 -7.80 -14.00
CA PHE A 268 6.74 -8.67 -14.78
C PHE A 268 5.98 -9.79 -15.46
N ASP A 269 6.52 -10.27 -16.60
CA ASP A 269 6.02 -11.46 -17.28
C ASP A 269 6.40 -12.72 -16.48
N ILE A 270 5.39 -13.41 -16.00
CA ILE A 270 5.56 -14.64 -15.23
C ILE A 270 5.51 -15.83 -16.17
N LEU A 271 6.52 -16.70 -16.08
CA LEU A 271 6.57 -17.92 -16.88
C LEU A 271 5.40 -18.84 -16.55
N VAL A 272 4.72 -19.30 -17.58
CA VAL A 272 3.57 -20.20 -17.42
C VAL A 272 4.04 -21.58 -16.96
N HIS A 273 3.38 -22.11 -15.92
CA HIS A 273 3.58 -23.46 -15.42
C HIS A 273 2.27 -24.04 -14.91
N ASP A 274 2.01 -25.34 -15.12
CA ASP A 274 0.73 -25.97 -14.76
C ASP A 274 0.42 -25.92 -13.26
N GLN A 275 1.45 -25.88 -12.41
CA GLN A 275 1.32 -25.77 -10.95
C GLN A 275 1.42 -24.33 -10.42
N LEU A 276 1.37 -23.31 -11.29
CA LEU A 276 1.51 -21.90 -10.92
C LEU A 276 0.29 -21.10 -11.33
N THR A 277 -0.33 -20.42 -10.40
CA THR A 277 -1.42 -19.46 -10.65
C THR A 277 -0.98 -18.06 -10.21
N PRO A 278 -0.65 -17.17 -11.15
CA PRO A 278 -0.37 -15.77 -10.84
C PRO A 278 -1.67 -15.01 -10.57
N LEU A 279 -1.74 -14.28 -9.46
CA LEU A 279 -2.85 -13.44 -9.02
C LEU A 279 -2.39 -11.97 -9.05
N LYS A 280 -2.78 -11.23 -10.09
CA LYS A 280 -2.22 -9.91 -10.40
C LYS A 280 -2.83 -8.77 -9.59
N ASN A 281 -4.04 -8.96 -9.08
CA ASN A 281 -4.80 -7.95 -8.34
C ASN A 281 -5.70 -8.60 -7.28
N VAL A 282 -6.39 -7.78 -6.50
CA VAL A 282 -7.27 -8.26 -5.43
C VAL A 282 -8.46 -9.04 -5.97
N CYS A 283 -9.01 -8.64 -7.13
CA CYS A 283 -10.13 -9.36 -7.74
C CYS A 283 -9.73 -10.80 -8.10
N ASP A 284 -8.55 -11.00 -8.71
CA ASP A 284 -8.05 -12.34 -9.07
C ASP A 284 -7.97 -13.26 -7.83
N ILE A 285 -7.58 -12.69 -6.67
CA ILE A 285 -7.53 -13.46 -5.41
C ILE A 285 -8.94 -13.83 -4.94
N VAL A 286 -9.85 -12.87 -4.98
CA VAL A 286 -11.24 -13.07 -4.53
C VAL A 286 -11.94 -14.07 -5.43
N ASP A 287 -11.86 -13.89 -6.75
CA ASP A 287 -12.48 -14.75 -7.75
C ASP A 287 -11.98 -16.20 -7.60
N PHE A 288 -10.65 -16.39 -7.46
CA PHE A 288 -10.07 -17.70 -7.21
C PHE A 288 -10.62 -18.38 -5.94
N LEU A 289 -10.81 -17.61 -4.86
CA LEU A 289 -11.32 -18.16 -3.60
C LEU A 289 -12.82 -18.44 -3.63
N GLU A 290 -13.60 -17.74 -4.46
CA GLU A 290 -15.04 -18.00 -4.67
C GLU A 290 -15.30 -19.27 -5.51
N GLU A 291 -14.33 -19.67 -6.34
CA GLU A 291 -14.41 -20.91 -7.14
C GLU A 291 -14.11 -22.19 -6.32
N LEU A 292 -13.57 -22.06 -5.11
CA LEU A 292 -13.22 -23.17 -4.20
C LEU A 292 -14.33 -23.51 -3.21
#